data_42a3c9c6780306f99c5cf4f4480096ab
#
_entry.id   42a3c9c6780306f99c5cf4f4480096ab
#
_cell.length_a   1.000
_cell.length_b   1.000
_cell.length_c   1.000
_cell.angle_alpha   90.00
_cell.angle_beta   90.00
_cell.angle_gamma   90.00
#
_symmetry.space_group_name_H-M   'P 1'
#
loop_
_entity.id
_entity.type
_entity.pdbx_description
1 polymer ?
#
loop_
_entity_poly.entity_id
_entity_poly.type
_entity_poly.pdbx_seq_one_letter_code
_entity_poly.pdbx_strand_id
1 'polypeptide(L)'
;MREILIDGYNLIRQSERLSEQERRGGLEAGRTALVRALSAYRAATGDRVTAVFDGDEGIGTVTGARRQEGVAVIFSRPPDSADDVIVTQVRRRHGKKAVLVVSSDRKILDAARRNRVAGMRAEAFEAEMARRIAEGPKRGRSGAKQEAGPDAEEVAYWEKMFRTKKGMFEEGTE
;
A
#
# COMPACT_ATOMS: atom_id res chain seq x y z
N MET A 1 -4.68 16.49 1.84
CA MET A 1 -4.38 15.13 2.33
C MET A 1 -4.96 14.14 1.34
N ARG A 2 -4.13 13.34 0.72
CA ARG A 2 -4.53 12.29 -0.23
C ARG A 2 -4.46 10.93 0.46
N GLU A 3 -5.14 9.96 -0.08
CA GLU A 3 -4.95 8.54 0.23
C GLU A 3 -4.15 7.91 -0.92
N ILE A 4 -3.01 7.29 -0.61
CA ILE A 4 -2.12 6.71 -1.61
C ILE A 4 -2.06 5.21 -1.40
N LEU A 5 -2.43 4.46 -2.43
CA LEU A 5 -2.40 3.01 -2.46
C LEU A 5 -1.26 2.57 -3.38
N ILE A 6 -0.29 1.83 -2.85
CA ILE A 6 0.97 1.51 -3.53
C ILE A 6 1.11 0.01 -3.69
N ASP A 7 1.42 -0.42 -4.90
CA ASP A 7 1.96 -1.74 -5.18
C ASP A 7 3.43 -1.79 -4.73
N GLY A 8 3.66 -2.43 -3.58
CA GLY A 8 4.93 -2.35 -2.88
C GLY A 8 6.08 -2.95 -3.67
N TYR A 9 5.94 -4.19 -4.15
CA TYR A 9 7.03 -4.83 -4.91
C TYR A 9 7.23 -4.21 -6.29
N ASN A 10 6.17 -3.71 -6.92
CA ASN A 10 6.31 -2.98 -8.17
C ASN A 10 7.15 -1.72 -7.99
N LEU A 11 6.88 -0.93 -6.94
CA LEU A 11 7.67 0.26 -6.63
C LEU A 11 9.11 -0.08 -6.27
N ILE A 12 9.36 -1.15 -5.49
CA ILE A 12 10.73 -1.59 -5.16
C ILE A 12 11.50 -1.92 -6.43
N ARG A 13 10.92 -2.69 -7.35
CA ARG A 13 11.58 -3.14 -8.59
C ARG A 13 11.83 -2.00 -9.58
N GLN A 14 11.02 -0.95 -9.56
CA GLN A 14 11.20 0.23 -10.42
C GLN A 14 12.17 1.26 -9.82
N SER A 15 12.57 1.11 -8.57
CA SER A 15 13.52 1.95 -7.88
C SER A 15 14.88 1.29 -7.80
N GLU A 16 15.92 1.87 -8.40
CA GLU A 16 17.27 1.33 -8.34
C GLU A 16 17.76 1.22 -6.88
N ARG A 17 17.52 2.26 -6.08
CA ARG A 17 17.92 2.31 -4.68
C ARG A 17 17.20 1.24 -3.83
N LEU A 18 15.91 1.02 -4.02
CA LEU A 18 15.14 0.05 -3.25
C LEU A 18 15.42 -1.38 -3.71
N SER A 19 15.57 -1.60 -5.02
CA SER A 19 15.93 -2.92 -5.57
C SER A 19 17.33 -3.35 -5.15
N GLU A 20 18.26 -2.42 -4.94
CA GLU A 20 19.57 -2.74 -4.39
C GLU A 20 19.48 -3.21 -2.93
N GLN A 21 18.62 -2.62 -2.11
CA GLN A 21 18.37 -3.09 -0.74
C GLN A 21 17.77 -4.50 -0.74
N GLU A 22 16.84 -4.77 -1.65
CA GLU A 22 16.25 -6.10 -1.83
C GLU A 22 17.31 -7.13 -2.26
N ARG A 23 18.19 -6.79 -3.21
CA ARG A 23 19.26 -7.70 -3.66
C ARG A 23 20.25 -8.05 -2.55
N ARG A 24 20.58 -7.10 -1.68
CA ARG A 24 21.56 -7.29 -0.59
C ARG A 24 20.99 -8.01 0.61
N GLY A 25 19.75 -7.76 0.97
CA GLY A 25 19.16 -8.22 2.22
C GLY A 25 17.83 -8.99 2.06
N GLY A 26 17.45 -9.35 0.83
CA GLY A 26 16.22 -10.08 0.54
C GLY A 26 14.96 -9.21 0.59
N LEU A 27 13.81 -9.85 0.37
CA LEU A 27 12.50 -9.19 0.27
C LEU A 27 12.17 -8.33 1.50
N GLU A 28 12.56 -8.77 2.69
CA GLU A 28 12.30 -8.04 3.93
C GLU A 28 13.09 -6.73 3.99
N ALA A 29 14.34 -6.73 3.55
CA ALA A 29 15.16 -5.52 3.49
C ALA A 29 14.59 -4.50 2.48
N GLY A 30 14.14 -4.96 1.33
CA GLY A 30 13.45 -4.14 0.34
C GLY A 30 12.17 -3.51 0.90
N ARG A 31 11.32 -4.30 1.56
CA ARG A 31 10.10 -3.82 2.22
C ARG A 31 10.39 -2.79 3.31
N THR A 32 11.37 -3.07 4.17
CA THR A 32 11.77 -2.16 5.25
C THR A 32 12.27 -0.83 4.68
N ALA A 33 13.10 -0.86 3.64
CA ALA A 33 13.61 0.35 2.98
C ALA A 33 12.47 1.16 2.35
N LEU A 34 11.50 0.50 1.71
CA LEU A 34 10.32 1.16 1.14
C LEU A 34 9.47 1.79 2.24
N VAL A 35 9.13 1.07 3.32
CA VAL A 35 8.31 1.60 4.42
C VAL A 35 8.96 2.84 5.04
N ARG A 36 10.28 2.85 5.25
CA ARG A 36 11.01 4.04 5.74
C ARG A 36 10.90 5.23 4.79
N ALA A 37 11.05 5.00 3.49
CA ALA A 37 10.92 6.05 2.49
C ALA A 37 9.49 6.62 2.46
N LEU A 38 8.48 5.75 2.53
CA LEU A 38 7.07 6.14 2.58
C LEU A 38 6.71 6.87 3.88
N SER A 39 7.30 6.49 5.00
CA SER A 39 7.16 7.19 6.28
C SER A 39 7.69 8.63 6.19
N ALA A 40 8.89 8.82 5.61
CA ALA A 40 9.45 10.15 5.37
C ALA A 40 8.58 10.99 4.42
N TYR A 41 8.07 10.39 3.34
CA TYR A 41 7.13 11.03 2.44
C TYR A 41 5.83 11.47 3.14
N ARG A 42 5.25 10.58 3.94
CA ARG A 42 4.07 10.86 4.74
C ARG A 42 4.32 12.04 5.71
N ALA A 43 5.47 12.06 6.39
CA ALA A 43 5.84 13.15 7.28
C ALA A 43 5.94 14.50 6.54
N ALA A 44 6.45 14.50 5.29
CA ALA A 44 6.58 15.69 4.48
C ALA A 44 5.24 16.19 3.90
N THR A 45 4.28 15.30 3.62
CA THR A 45 3.05 15.64 2.88
C THR A 45 1.79 15.63 3.72
N GLY A 46 1.76 14.84 4.80
CA GLY A 46 0.55 14.54 5.56
C GLY A 46 -0.42 13.59 4.85
N ASP A 47 -0.01 12.94 3.76
CA ASP A 47 -0.84 11.99 3.03
C ASP A 47 -0.95 10.65 3.79
N ARG A 48 -2.09 9.96 3.65
CA ARG A 48 -2.25 8.59 4.16
C ARG A 48 -1.68 7.63 3.13
N VAL A 49 -0.79 6.74 3.56
CA VAL A 49 -0.09 5.83 2.66
C VAL A 49 -0.36 4.39 3.07
N THR A 50 -0.74 3.59 2.09
CA THR A 50 -0.93 2.14 2.20
C THR A 50 -0.06 1.44 1.17
N ALA A 51 0.82 0.55 1.62
CA ALA A 51 1.60 -0.34 0.76
C ALA A 51 1.01 -1.75 0.79
N VAL A 52 0.79 -2.33 -0.38
CA VAL A 52 0.30 -3.70 -0.55
C VAL A 52 1.43 -4.55 -1.10
N PHE A 53 1.63 -5.71 -0.49
CA PHE A 53 2.64 -6.69 -0.89
C PHE A 53 1.98 -8.04 -1.13
N ASP A 54 2.56 -8.86 -2.02
CA ASP A 54 2.21 -10.26 -2.05
C ASP A 54 2.67 -10.95 -0.77
N GLY A 55 1.78 -11.74 -0.19
CA GLY A 55 2.11 -12.57 0.96
C GLY A 55 2.93 -13.77 0.52
N ASP A 56 4.08 -13.99 1.15
CA ASP A 56 4.85 -15.22 1.02
C ASP A 56 4.25 -16.33 1.89
N GLU A 57 4.16 -17.55 1.37
CA GLU A 57 3.72 -18.75 2.12
C GLU A 57 4.64 -19.06 3.32
N GLY A 58 5.84 -18.47 3.38
CA GLY A 58 6.84 -18.71 4.42
C GLY A 58 6.87 -17.67 5.54
N ILE A 59 6.18 -16.53 5.40
CA ILE A 59 6.10 -15.54 6.48
C ILE A 59 4.88 -15.89 7.33
N GLY A 60 5.12 -16.70 8.37
CA GLY A 60 4.09 -17.17 9.28
C GLY A 60 3.09 -16.08 9.64
N THR A 61 1.83 -16.35 9.37
CA THR A 61 0.61 -15.75 9.95
C THR A 61 0.54 -14.24 10.16
N VAL A 62 1.29 -13.41 9.44
CA VAL A 62 1.07 -11.97 9.48
C VAL A 62 0.01 -11.60 8.46
N THR A 63 -1.20 -11.86 8.85
CA THR A 63 -2.40 -11.60 8.07
C THR A 63 -3.10 -10.37 8.63
N GLY A 64 -3.33 -9.38 7.77
CA GLY A 64 -4.04 -8.17 8.12
C GLY A 64 -3.26 -6.90 7.78
N ALA A 65 -3.94 -5.78 7.84
CA ALA A 65 -3.31 -4.48 7.77
C ALA A 65 -2.63 -4.19 9.10
N ARG A 66 -1.33 -3.90 9.06
CA ARG A 66 -0.60 -3.40 10.23
C ARG A 66 0.02 -2.05 9.90
N ARG A 67 0.26 -1.25 10.91
CA ARG A 67 0.93 0.03 10.72
C ARG A 67 2.40 -0.09 11.10
N GLN A 68 3.28 0.30 10.18
CA GLN A 68 4.72 0.39 10.41
C GLN A 68 5.16 1.82 10.12
N GLU A 69 5.75 2.50 11.08
CA GLU A 69 6.23 3.88 10.96
C GLU A 69 5.15 4.83 10.37
N GLY A 70 3.87 4.61 10.74
CA GLY A 70 2.75 5.40 10.25
C GLY A 70 2.21 5.02 8.87
N VAL A 71 2.85 4.10 8.15
CA VAL A 71 2.40 3.55 6.87
C VAL A 71 1.55 2.30 7.12
N ALA A 72 0.39 2.20 6.49
CA ALA A 72 -0.39 0.97 6.50
C ALA A 72 0.27 -0.06 5.55
N VAL A 73 0.51 -1.26 6.05
CA VAL A 73 1.11 -2.35 5.27
C VAL A 73 0.13 -3.51 5.22
N ILE A 74 -0.17 -3.96 4.02
CA ILE A 74 -1.11 -5.06 3.75
C ILE A 74 -0.38 -6.15 2.99
N PHE A 75 -0.54 -7.38 3.43
CA PHE A 75 -0.11 -8.56 2.68
C PHE A 75 -1.32 -9.27 2.09
N SER A 76 -1.25 -9.59 0.79
CA SER A 76 -2.27 -10.43 0.16
C SER A 76 -2.24 -11.85 0.74
N ARG A 77 -3.30 -12.59 0.52
CA ARG A 77 -3.38 -14.00 0.90
C ARG A 77 -3.83 -14.83 -0.30
N PRO A 78 -3.22 -15.97 -0.57
CA PRO A 78 -3.77 -16.89 -1.55
C PRO A 78 -5.25 -17.17 -1.31
N PRO A 79 -6.08 -17.24 -2.36
CA PRO A 79 -5.71 -17.15 -3.78
C PRO A 79 -5.53 -15.73 -4.32
N ASP A 80 -5.77 -14.67 -3.53
CA ASP A 80 -5.66 -13.28 -3.99
C ASP A 80 -4.20 -12.83 -4.04
N SER A 81 -3.82 -12.18 -5.13
CA SER A 81 -2.55 -11.45 -5.27
C SER A 81 -2.65 -10.02 -4.73
N ALA A 82 -1.50 -9.35 -4.56
CA ALA A 82 -1.47 -7.92 -4.26
C ALA A 82 -2.25 -7.10 -5.28
N ASP A 83 -2.15 -7.46 -6.57
CA ASP A 83 -2.92 -6.83 -7.65
C ASP A 83 -4.43 -6.93 -7.40
N ASP A 84 -4.93 -8.11 -7.02
CA ASP A 84 -6.36 -8.32 -6.78
C ASP A 84 -6.85 -7.51 -5.56
N VAL A 85 -6.03 -7.43 -4.52
CA VAL A 85 -6.28 -6.56 -3.36
C VAL A 85 -6.35 -5.10 -3.81
N ILE A 86 -5.37 -4.61 -4.57
CA ILE A 86 -5.33 -3.23 -5.06
C ILE A 86 -6.55 -2.93 -5.95
N VAL A 87 -6.85 -3.79 -6.92
CA VAL A 87 -8.00 -3.62 -7.81
C VAL A 87 -9.32 -3.56 -7.03
N THR A 88 -9.47 -4.41 -6.02
CA THR A 88 -10.64 -4.39 -5.13
C THR A 88 -10.74 -3.08 -4.36
N GLN A 89 -9.63 -2.56 -3.84
CA GLN A 89 -9.56 -1.27 -3.16
C GLN A 89 -9.91 -0.10 -4.10
N VAL A 90 -9.42 -0.15 -5.33
CA VAL A 90 -9.73 0.85 -6.38
C VAL A 90 -11.23 0.89 -6.68
N ARG A 91 -11.86 -0.26 -6.86
CA ARG A 91 -13.32 -0.36 -7.13
C ARG A 91 -14.16 0.28 -6.03
N ARG A 92 -13.78 0.09 -4.76
CA ARG A 92 -14.46 0.70 -3.60
C ARG A 92 -14.29 2.20 -3.50
N ARG A 93 -13.25 2.74 -4.15
CA ARG A 93 -12.93 4.17 -4.19
C ARG A 93 -13.40 4.84 -5.47
N HIS A 94 -14.34 4.22 -6.18
CA HIS A 94 -14.86 4.75 -7.45
C HIS A 94 -15.18 6.25 -7.36
N GLY A 95 -14.62 7.04 -8.26
CA GLY A 95 -14.83 8.48 -8.34
C GLY A 95 -14.19 9.33 -7.23
N LYS A 96 -13.46 8.73 -6.27
CA LYS A 96 -12.81 9.51 -5.20
C LYS A 96 -11.57 10.22 -5.72
N LYS A 97 -11.65 11.55 -5.87
CA LYS A 97 -10.57 12.41 -6.40
C LYS A 97 -9.34 12.50 -5.49
N ALA A 98 -9.50 12.27 -4.18
CA ALA A 98 -8.39 12.34 -3.22
C ALA A 98 -7.60 11.03 -3.09
N VAL A 99 -7.84 10.05 -3.97
CA VAL A 99 -7.16 8.77 -4.00
C VAL A 99 -6.19 8.71 -5.17
N LEU A 100 -4.97 8.24 -4.91
CA LEU A 100 -3.94 7.98 -5.89
C LEU A 100 -3.49 6.51 -5.80
N VAL A 101 -3.46 5.81 -6.92
CA VAL A 101 -2.92 4.46 -7.03
C VAL A 101 -1.57 4.50 -7.72
N VAL A 102 -0.58 3.83 -7.14
CA VAL A 102 0.79 3.78 -7.65
C VAL A 102 1.17 2.36 -8.03
N SER A 103 1.37 2.13 -9.30
CA SER A 103 1.93 0.90 -9.87
C SER A 103 2.32 1.17 -11.33
N SER A 104 3.29 0.43 -11.88
CA SER A 104 3.57 0.41 -13.31
C SER A 104 2.86 -0.74 -14.03
N ASP A 105 2.08 -1.56 -13.31
CA ASP A 105 1.26 -2.61 -13.89
C ASP A 105 0.04 -2.05 -14.62
N ARG A 106 -0.15 -2.49 -15.86
CA ARG A 106 -1.24 -2.02 -16.74
C ARG A 106 -2.62 -2.42 -16.20
N LYS A 107 -2.76 -3.61 -15.62
CA LYS A 107 -4.02 -4.12 -15.03
C LYS A 107 -4.51 -3.18 -13.92
N ILE A 108 -3.60 -2.77 -13.04
CA ILE A 108 -3.88 -1.86 -11.93
C ILE A 108 -4.21 -0.45 -12.44
N LEU A 109 -3.40 0.11 -13.34
CA LEU A 109 -3.64 1.44 -13.91
C LEU A 109 -4.93 1.51 -14.73
N ASP A 110 -5.25 0.47 -15.48
CA ASP A 110 -6.52 0.38 -16.21
C ASP A 110 -7.72 0.25 -15.27
N ALA A 111 -7.57 -0.48 -14.15
CA ALA A 111 -8.60 -0.54 -13.13
C ALA A 111 -8.83 0.84 -12.48
N ALA A 112 -7.76 1.57 -12.16
CA ALA A 112 -7.84 2.94 -11.64
C ALA A 112 -8.59 3.85 -12.62
N ARG A 113 -8.21 3.85 -13.90
CA ARG A 113 -8.85 4.65 -14.95
C ARG A 113 -10.34 4.34 -15.08
N ARG A 114 -10.72 3.05 -15.17
CA ARG A 114 -12.13 2.62 -15.26
C ARG A 114 -12.97 3.04 -14.05
N ASN A 115 -12.34 3.15 -12.89
CA ASN A 115 -13.01 3.56 -11.65
C ASN A 115 -12.87 5.06 -11.36
N ARG A 116 -12.35 5.87 -12.29
CA ARG A 116 -12.16 7.32 -12.11
C ARG A 116 -11.33 7.67 -10.89
N VAL A 117 -10.35 6.82 -10.58
CA VAL A 117 -9.32 7.03 -9.55
C VAL A 117 -8.03 7.42 -10.25
N ALA A 118 -7.28 8.36 -9.68
CA ALA A 118 -6.00 8.76 -10.24
C ALA A 118 -4.99 7.61 -10.16
N GLY A 119 -4.28 7.37 -11.25
CA GLY A 119 -3.18 6.40 -11.32
C GLY A 119 -1.86 7.10 -11.64
N MET A 120 -0.78 6.63 -11.06
CA MET A 120 0.58 7.11 -11.31
C MET A 120 1.52 5.92 -11.45
N ARG A 121 2.45 6.00 -12.40
CA ARG A 121 3.50 4.98 -12.53
C ARG A 121 4.47 5.05 -11.36
N ALA A 122 5.04 3.90 -11.00
CA ALA A 122 5.94 3.77 -9.87
C ALA A 122 7.16 4.69 -9.99
N GLU A 123 7.76 4.80 -11.18
CA GLU A 123 8.92 5.64 -11.45
C GLU A 123 8.60 7.14 -11.25
N ALA A 124 7.42 7.56 -11.69
CA ALA A 124 6.97 8.94 -11.50
C ALA A 124 6.69 9.25 -10.02
N PHE A 125 6.15 8.29 -9.28
CA PHE A 125 5.93 8.44 -7.85
C PHE A 125 7.23 8.46 -7.06
N GLU A 126 8.23 7.66 -7.44
CA GLU A 126 9.56 7.71 -6.82
C GLU A 126 10.19 9.10 -6.93
N ALA A 127 10.12 9.71 -8.11
CA ALA A 127 10.61 11.08 -8.33
C ALA A 127 9.82 12.10 -7.50
N GLU A 128 8.47 11.98 -7.43
CA GLU A 128 7.64 12.82 -6.56
C GLU A 128 8.04 12.64 -5.09
N MET A 129 8.20 11.41 -4.64
CA MET A 129 8.56 11.07 -3.27
C MET A 129 9.89 11.70 -2.88
N ALA A 130 10.93 11.52 -3.70
CA ALA A 130 12.25 12.12 -3.46
C ALA A 130 12.18 13.65 -3.36
N ARG A 131 11.46 14.28 -4.28
CA ARG A 131 11.26 15.74 -4.27
C ARG A 131 10.53 16.21 -3.01
N ARG A 132 9.44 15.55 -2.63
CA ARG A 132 8.65 15.93 -1.45
C ARG A 132 9.42 15.76 -0.14
N ILE A 133 10.21 14.71 -0.03
CA ILE A 133 11.08 14.51 1.13
C ILE A 133 12.14 15.61 1.22
N ALA A 134 12.75 15.99 0.09
CA ALA A 134 13.74 17.05 0.04
C ALA A 134 13.16 18.44 0.38
N GLU A 135 11.92 18.73 -0.03
CA GLU A 135 11.20 19.97 0.31
C GLU A 135 10.86 20.06 1.80
N GLY A 136 10.80 18.92 2.49
CA GLY A 136 10.41 18.83 3.90
C GLY A 136 8.93 19.17 4.17
N PRO A 137 8.51 19.16 5.43
CA PRO A 137 7.15 19.47 5.80
C PRO A 137 6.82 20.93 5.45
N LYS A 138 5.70 21.17 4.77
CA LYS A 138 5.22 22.51 4.48
C LYS A 138 5.01 23.26 5.80
N ARG A 139 5.79 24.33 6.05
CA ARG A 139 5.61 25.22 7.18
C ARG A 139 4.17 25.75 7.17
N GLY A 140 3.36 25.33 8.15
CA GLY A 140 1.96 25.77 8.29
C GLY A 140 0.97 24.71 8.78
N ARG A 141 1.36 23.45 8.90
CA ARG A 141 0.55 22.39 9.52
C ARG A 141 1.24 21.80 10.75
N SER A 142 1.46 22.61 11.78
CA SER A 142 1.71 22.13 13.12
C SER A 142 0.41 21.55 13.68
N GLY A 143 0.32 20.26 13.67
CA GLY A 143 -0.77 19.48 14.20
C GLY A 143 -0.37 18.03 14.19
N ALA A 144 0.78 17.71 14.82
CA ALA A 144 1.11 16.33 15.17
C ALA A 144 0.18 15.90 16.31
N LYS A 145 -1.08 15.62 16.00
CA LYS A 145 -1.83 14.64 16.78
C LYS A 145 -1.15 13.31 16.55
N GLN A 146 -0.65 12.70 17.61
CA GLN A 146 -0.38 11.27 17.65
C GLN A 146 -1.67 10.58 17.20
N GLU A 147 -1.71 10.19 15.93
CA GLU A 147 -2.86 9.47 15.42
C GLU A 147 -2.82 8.07 15.99
N ALA A 148 -3.89 7.74 16.70
CA ALA A 148 -4.26 6.38 17.04
C ALA A 148 -4.03 5.44 15.85
N GLY A 149 -3.76 4.17 16.13
CA GLY A 149 -3.55 3.12 15.13
C GLY A 149 -4.63 3.07 14.04
N PRO A 150 -4.57 2.10 13.12
CA PRO A 150 -5.57 1.97 12.07
C PRO A 150 -6.94 2.07 12.71
N ASP A 151 -7.82 2.85 12.10
CA ASP A 151 -9.19 3.00 12.59
C ASP A 151 -9.75 1.61 12.84
N ALA A 152 -10.39 1.39 14.00
CA ALA A 152 -10.94 0.10 14.36
C ALA A 152 -11.91 -0.43 13.29
N GLU A 153 -12.57 0.47 12.54
CA GLU A 153 -13.37 0.13 11.38
C GLU A 153 -12.53 -0.41 10.21
N GLU A 154 -11.34 0.13 9.98
CA GLU A 154 -10.44 -0.31 8.92
C GLU A 154 -9.86 -1.70 9.23
N VAL A 155 -9.48 -1.95 10.49
CA VAL A 155 -9.03 -3.27 10.96
C VAL A 155 -10.16 -4.29 10.90
N ALA A 156 -11.32 -3.98 11.45
CA ALA A 156 -12.50 -4.84 11.42
C ALA A 156 -12.95 -5.17 9.98
N TYR A 157 -12.81 -4.19 9.08
CA TYR A 157 -13.08 -4.37 7.66
C TYR A 157 -12.16 -5.40 7.02
N TRP A 158 -10.84 -5.31 7.26
CA TRP A 158 -9.86 -6.24 6.73
C TRP A 158 -10.06 -7.64 7.31
N GLU A 159 -10.32 -7.74 8.61
CA GLU A 159 -10.65 -9.02 9.27
C GLU A 159 -11.92 -9.65 8.68
N LYS A 160 -12.97 -8.86 8.46
CA LYS A 160 -14.23 -9.34 7.86
C LYS A 160 -14.02 -9.83 6.43
N MET A 161 -13.25 -9.10 5.61
CA MET A 161 -12.98 -9.49 4.22
C MET A 161 -12.23 -10.83 4.14
N PHE A 162 -11.29 -11.05 5.06
CA PHE A 162 -10.53 -12.31 5.12
C PHE A 162 -11.35 -13.47 5.73
N ARG A 163 -12.31 -13.17 6.62
CA ARG A 163 -13.17 -14.18 7.24
C ARG A 163 -14.28 -14.68 6.32
N THR A 164 -14.85 -13.81 5.50
CA THR A 164 -15.96 -14.15 4.59
C THR A 164 -15.54 -15.11 3.48
N LYS A 165 -14.27 -15.07 3.05
CA LYS A 165 -13.74 -16.01 2.05
C LYS A 165 -13.44 -17.40 2.64
N LYS A 166 -13.15 -17.52 3.94
CA LYS A 166 -12.90 -18.82 4.57
C LYS A 166 -14.17 -19.68 4.65
N GLY A 167 -15.35 -19.07 4.82
CA GLY A 167 -16.63 -19.78 4.89
C GLY A 167 -17.15 -20.32 3.55
N MET A 168 -16.63 -19.85 2.41
CA MET A 168 -17.08 -20.32 1.08
C MET A 168 -16.34 -21.59 0.60
N PHE A 169 -15.29 -22.03 1.28
CA PHE A 169 -14.51 -23.20 0.90
C PHE A 169 -14.78 -24.44 1.77
N GLU A 170 -15.59 -24.34 2.85
CA GLU A 170 -15.89 -25.48 3.74
C GLU A 170 -17.22 -26.18 3.43
N GLU A 171 -18.03 -25.72 2.47
CA GLU A 171 -19.30 -26.34 2.12
C GLU A 171 -19.28 -27.15 0.80
N GLY A 172 -18.17 -27.76 0.46
CA GLY A 172 -18.03 -28.50 -0.79
C GLY A 172 -17.34 -29.86 -0.66
N THR A 173 -17.56 -30.60 0.45
CA THR A 173 -17.10 -32.00 0.52
C THR A 173 -18.09 -32.88 1.29
N GLU A 174 -19.13 -33.31 0.59
CA GLU A 174 -19.81 -34.59 0.82
C GLU A 174 -19.99 -35.29 -0.51
#